data_50c82ae612f466a273e499c65327b29f
#
_entry.id   50c82ae612f466a273e499c65327b29f
#
_cell.length_a   1.000
_cell.length_b   1.000
_cell.length_c   1.000
_cell.angle_alpha   90.00
_cell.angle_beta   90.00
_cell.angle_gamma   90.00
#
_symmetry.space_group_name_H-M   'P 1'
#
loop_
_entity.id
_entity.type
_entity.pdbx_description
1 polymer ?
#
loop_
_entity_poly.entity_id
_entity_poly.type
_entity_poly.pdbx_seq_one_letter_code
_entity_poly.pdbx_strand_id
1 'polypeptide(L)'
;MSLAYDRVGSGAPLVLLHGVTHRRQAWAPVLDLLTPHREVILIDLPGHGESGPLAHDGRTALAQTLDVLVELFDELGLQRPHVAGNSLGGRLALELAAMNAVRSVTTLSPAGFWRANWDFAYTRAVFGTMRGVSRALEPALPRLVHHTAGRGLMYAAIVARPSQLDPTQALGDYEAFKIAWPSYKLIVREGTPFAEQIPDDIPITIAWGTKDAMLPPYQAKRAKRALPNARHLSLPGCGHVPMSDDPAQVAAVLLEGSAG
;
A
#
# COMPACT_ATOMS: atom_id res chain seq x y z
N MET A 1 2.52 -19.73 7.38
CA MET A 1 3.12 -18.56 8.07
C MET A 1 1.97 -17.75 8.66
N SER A 2 2.08 -17.22 9.89
CA SER A 2 1.03 -16.38 10.48
C SER A 2 1.26 -14.93 10.12
N LEU A 3 0.26 -14.26 9.54
CA LEU A 3 0.26 -12.80 9.35
C LEU A 3 -0.38 -12.12 10.55
N ALA A 4 0.20 -10.99 10.96
CA ALA A 4 -0.40 -10.12 11.96
C ALA A 4 -1.51 -9.27 11.29
N TYR A 5 -2.66 -9.18 11.94
CA TYR A 5 -3.79 -8.39 11.47
C TYR A 5 -4.60 -7.82 12.61
N ASP A 6 -5.33 -6.74 12.33
CA ASP A 6 -6.39 -6.22 13.18
C ASP A 6 -7.72 -6.37 12.45
N ARG A 7 -8.82 -6.65 13.19
CA ARG A 7 -10.19 -6.79 12.67
C ARG A 7 -11.11 -5.91 13.48
N VAL A 8 -11.71 -4.90 12.86
CA VAL A 8 -12.48 -3.86 13.54
C VAL A 8 -13.69 -3.43 12.71
N GLY A 9 -14.72 -2.93 13.37
CA GLY A 9 -15.98 -2.53 12.71
C GLY A 9 -16.92 -3.71 12.45
N SER A 10 -17.88 -3.51 11.57
CA SER A 10 -18.88 -4.53 11.19
C SER A 10 -19.43 -4.27 9.79
N GLY A 11 -20.01 -5.29 9.15
CA GLY A 11 -20.55 -5.21 7.80
C GLY A 11 -19.79 -6.04 6.79
N ALA A 12 -19.83 -5.64 5.50
CA ALA A 12 -19.11 -6.35 4.47
C ALA A 12 -17.59 -6.24 4.69
N PRO A 13 -16.83 -7.36 4.57
CA PRO A 13 -15.39 -7.37 4.83
C PRO A 13 -14.62 -6.52 3.81
N LEU A 14 -13.77 -5.63 4.30
CA LEU A 14 -12.82 -4.84 3.53
C LEU A 14 -11.40 -5.08 4.04
N VAL A 15 -10.59 -5.77 3.26
CA VAL A 15 -9.18 -6.04 3.55
C VAL A 15 -8.33 -4.87 3.06
N LEU A 16 -7.42 -4.37 3.91
CA LEU A 16 -6.53 -3.26 3.62
C LEU A 16 -5.06 -3.71 3.61
N LEU A 17 -4.40 -3.56 2.44
CA LEU A 17 -3.01 -3.95 2.20
C LEU A 17 -2.13 -2.70 2.07
N HIS A 18 -1.15 -2.53 2.96
CA HIS A 18 -0.24 -1.39 2.96
C HIS A 18 0.85 -1.49 1.87
N GLY A 19 1.56 -0.39 1.63
CA GLY A 19 2.71 -0.32 0.72
C GLY A 19 3.96 -0.99 1.28
N VAL A 20 4.93 -1.27 0.39
CA VAL A 20 6.25 -1.78 0.80
C VAL A 20 6.89 -0.86 1.83
N THR A 21 7.58 -1.43 2.80
CA THR A 21 8.22 -0.74 3.94
C THR A 21 7.26 -0.05 4.92
N HIS A 22 5.98 -0.26 4.79
CA HIS A 22 4.95 0.26 5.69
C HIS A 22 4.44 -0.84 6.66
N ARG A 23 3.35 -0.58 7.36
CA ARG A 23 2.68 -1.49 8.29
C ARG A 23 1.17 -1.23 8.28
N ARG A 24 0.37 -2.11 8.90
CA ARG A 24 -1.10 -2.01 8.91
C ARG A 24 -1.63 -0.68 9.48
N GLN A 25 -0.90 -0.04 10.42
CA GLN A 25 -1.28 1.27 10.97
C GLN A 25 -1.18 2.43 9.97
N ALA A 26 -0.64 2.23 8.78
CA ALA A 26 -0.74 3.20 7.68
C ALA A 26 -2.19 3.59 7.36
N TRP A 27 -3.13 2.72 7.69
CA TRP A 27 -4.55 2.93 7.46
C TRP A 27 -5.28 3.61 8.63
N ALA A 28 -4.59 3.87 9.75
CA ALA A 28 -5.20 4.51 10.92
C ALA A 28 -5.95 5.82 10.62
N PRO A 29 -5.46 6.72 9.72
CA PRO A 29 -6.16 7.96 9.42
C PRO A 29 -7.56 7.80 8.82
N VAL A 30 -7.85 6.66 8.16
CA VAL A 30 -9.15 6.40 7.52
C VAL A 30 -10.05 5.47 8.33
N LEU A 31 -9.54 4.88 9.41
CA LEU A 31 -10.20 3.78 10.10
C LEU A 31 -11.57 4.17 10.67
N ASP A 32 -11.64 5.30 11.38
CA ASP A 32 -12.89 5.80 11.98
C ASP A 32 -13.95 6.19 10.92
N LEU A 33 -13.51 6.44 9.68
CA LEU A 33 -14.41 6.73 8.55
C LEU A 33 -14.92 5.46 7.86
N LEU A 34 -14.23 4.34 8.01
CA LEU A 34 -14.58 3.07 7.36
C LEU A 34 -15.38 2.14 8.27
N THR A 35 -15.01 2.05 9.56
CA THR A 35 -15.57 1.08 10.52
C THR A 35 -17.07 1.21 10.79
N PRO A 36 -17.72 2.36 10.62
CA PRO A 36 -19.18 2.46 10.67
C PRO A 36 -19.90 1.74 9.51
N HIS A 37 -19.19 1.41 8.42
CA HIS A 37 -19.75 0.91 7.17
C HIS A 37 -19.18 -0.46 6.74
N ARG A 38 -18.02 -0.84 7.27
CA ARG A 38 -17.29 -2.05 6.87
C ARG A 38 -16.67 -2.75 8.08
N GLU A 39 -16.62 -4.06 8.01
CA GLU A 39 -15.67 -4.81 8.79
C GLU A 39 -14.30 -4.69 8.14
N VAL A 40 -13.39 -3.95 8.77
CA VAL A 40 -12.07 -3.64 8.23
C VAL A 40 -11.03 -4.60 8.78
N ILE A 41 -10.31 -5.26 7.87
CA ILE A 41 -9.21 -6.17 8.18
C ILE A 41 -7.91 -5.53 7.68
N LEU A 42 -7.05 -5.10 8.63
CA LEU A 42 -5.77 -4.47 8.34
C LEU A 42 -4.67 -5.51 8.50
N ILE A 43 -3.88 -5.74 7.47
CA ILE A 43 -2.87 -6.82 7.46
C ILE A 43 -1.47 -6.24 7.39
N ASP A 44 -0.56 -6.74 8.23
CA ASP A 44 0.88 -6.58 7.99
C ASP A 44 1.33 -7.61 6.95
N LEU A 45 1.86 -7.14 5.82
CA LEU A 45 2.40 -8.01 4.78
C LEU A 45 3.61 -8.81 5.30
N PRO A 46 3.96 -9.96 4.69
CA PRO A 46 5.12 -10.75 5.09
C PRO A 46 6.40 -9.92 5.23
N GLY A 47 7.07 -10.06 6.39
CA GLY A 47 8.29 -9.31 6.73
C GLY A 47 8.10 -7.82 6.96
N HIS A 48 6.87 -7.40 7.23
CA HIS A 48 6.50 -6.04 7.62
C HIS A 48 5.78 -6.05 8.97
N GLY A 49 5.87 -4.94 9.70
CA GLY A 49 5.21 -4.79 10.98
C GLY A 49 5.52 -5.94 11.93
N GLU A 50 4.49 -6.66 12.37
CA GLU A 50 4.57 -7.80 13.30
C GLU A 50 4.51 -9.16 12.57
N SER A 51 4.35 -9.18 11.23
CA SER A 51 4.36 -10.41 10.45
C SER A 51 5.75 -10.98 10.25
N GLY A 52 5.87 -12.32 10.33
CA GLY A 52 7.12 -13.03 10.07
C GLY A 52 7.63 -12.84 8.63
N PRO A 53 8.93 -13.10 8.39
CA PRO A 53 9.54 -12.98 7.05
C PRO A 53 9.03 -14.06 6.10
N LEU A 54 9.11 -13.79 4.78
CA LEU A 54 8.87 -14.80 3.75
C LEU A 54 9.86 -15.95 3.85
N ALA A 55 9.43 -17.14 3.47
CA ALA A 55 10.30 -18.31 3.38
C ALA A 55 11.28 -18.16 2.20
N HIS A 56 12.46 -18.81 2.32
CA HIS A 56 13.41 -18.91 1.22
C HIS A 56 13.20 -20.26 0.49
N ASP A 57 12.08 -20.38 -0.24
CA ASP A 57 11.68 -21.61 -0.93
C ASP A 57 11.91 -21.59 -2.45
N GLY A 58 12.58 -20.55 -2.95
CA GLY A 58 12.89 -20.37 -4.38
C GLY A 58 11.78 -19.74 -5.21
N ARG A 59 10.59 -19.52 -4.64
CA ARG A 59 9.50 -18.79 -5.30
C ARG A 59 9.70 -17.27 -5.15
N THR A 60 9.01 -16.50 -5.99
CA THR A 60 9.04 -15.06 -5.91
C THR A 60 8.37 -14.55 -4.62
N ALA A 61 8.81 -13.40 -4.12
CA ALA A 61 8.20 -12.76 -2.95
C ALA A 61 6.73 -12.40 -3.21
N LEU A 62 6.40 -12.02 -4.45
CA LEU A 62 5.03 -11.75 -4.87
C LEU A 62 4.16 -13.00 -4.75
N ALA A 63 4.57 -14.13 -5.35
CA ALA A 63 3.81 -15.38 -5.31
C ALA A 63 3.59 -15.88 -3.88
N GLN A 64 4.65 -15.89 -3.05
CA GLN A 64 4.54 -16.30 -1.66
C GLN A 64 3.57 -15.39 -0.87
N THR A 65 3.60 -14.07 -1.12
CA THR A 65 2.70 -13.12 -0.46
C THR A 65 1.24 -13.37 -0.84
N LEU A 66 0.99 -13.66 -2.12
CA LEU A 66 -0.37 -13.96 -2.60
C LEU A 66 -0.92 -15.23 -1.96
N ASP A 67 -0.12 -16.30 -1.90
CA ASP A 67 -0.53 -17.56 -1.29
C ASP A 67 -0.91 -17.39 0.17
N VAL A 68 -0.07 -16.72 0.98
CA VAL A 68 -0.37 -16.52 2.40
C VAL A 68 -1.54 -15.55 2.65
N LEU A 69 -1.83 -14.63 1.71
CA LEU A 69 -3.03 -13.80 1.79
C LEU A 69 -4.30 -14.61 1.53
N VAL A 70 -4.28 -15.51 0.52
CA VAL A 70 -5.40 -16.41 0.24
C VAL A 70 -5.62 -17.39 1.41
N GLU A 71 -4.55 -17.98 1.94
CA GLU A 71 -4.61 -18.82 3.14
C GLU A 71 -5.26 -18.07 4.33
N LEU A 72 -4.85 -16.81 4.56
CA LEU A 72 -5.44 -15.99 5.62
C LEU A 72 -6.93 -15.69 5.36
N PHE A 73 -7.33 -15.45 4.11
CA PHE A 73 -8.75 -15.26 3.79
C PHE A 73 -9.57 -16.50 4.12
N ASP A 74 -9.07 -17.68 3.81
CA ASP A 74 -9.72 -18.95 4.16
C ASP A 74 -9.78 -19.16 5.69
N GLU A 75 -8.68 -18.90 6.42
CA GLU A 75 -8.63 -18.99 7.89
C GLU A 75 -9.65 -18.05 8.56
N LEU A 76 -9.85 -16.85 8.00
CA LEU A 76 -10.79 -15.85 8.50
C LEU A 76 -12.24 -16.06 8.02
N GLY A 77 -12.49 -17.06 7.16
CA GLY A 77 -13.79 -17.31 6.55
C GLY A 77 -14.23 -16.23 5.56
N LEU A 78 -13.29 -15.51 4.95
CA LEU A 78 -13.55 -14.44 4.00
C LEU A 78 -13.71 -15.01 2.58
N GLN A 79 -14.98 -15.19 2.16
CA GLN A 79 -15.26 -15.63 0.79
C GLN A 79 -15.25 -14.45 -0.19
N ARG A 80 -14.17 -14.30 -0.97
CA ARG A 80 -13.97 -13.21 -1.92
C ARG A 80 -14.24 -11.83 -1.27
N PRO A 81 -13.40 -11.37 -0.33
CA PRO A 81 -13.60 -10.07 0.32
C PRO A 81 -13.42 -8.92 -0.67
N HIS A 82 -13.89 -7.72 -0.32
CA HIS A 82 -13.40 -6.49 -0.94
C HIS A 82 -11.95 -6.26 -0.50
N VAL A 83 -11.07 -5.91 -1.42
CA VAL A 83 -9.65 -5.64 -1.10
C VAL A 83 -9.26 -4.25 -1.57
N ALA A 84 -8.64 -3.50 -0.67
CA ALA A 84 -8.01 -2.24 -1.04
C ALA A 84 -6.51 -2.24 -0.70
N GLY A 85 -5.71 -1.56 -1.52
CA GLY A 85 -4.27 -1.52 -1.27
C GLY A 85 -3.59 -0.27 -1.79
N ASN A 86 -2.52 0.11 -1.10
CA ASN A 86 -1.65 1.21 -1.53
C ASN A 86 -0.33 0.66 -2.08
N SER A 87 0.16 1.20 -3.19
CA SER A 87 1.48 0.88 -3.76
C SER A 87 1.66 -0.63 -4.02
N LEU A 88 2.55 -1.31 -3.28
CA LEU A 88 2.68 -2.78 -3.32
C LEU A 88 1.37 -3.47 -2.96
N GLY A 89 0.68 -3.02 -1.91
CA GLY A 89 -0.64 -3.56 -1.54
C GLY A 89 -1.66 -3.39 -2.65
N GLY A 90 -1.60 -2.29 -3.41
CA GLY A 90 -2.41 -2.08 -4.61
C GLY A 90 -2.07 -3.06 -5.74
N ARG A 91 -0.79 -3.37 -5.94
CA ARG A 91 -0.35 -4.41 -6.86
C ARG A 91 -0.88 -5.78 -6.45
N LEU A 92 -0.74 -6.14 -5.17
CA LEU A 92 -1.25 -7.40 -4.62
C LEU A 92 -2.77 -7.53 -4.78
N ALA A 93 -3.51 -6.46 -4.55
CA ALA A 93 -4.96 -6.45 -4.75
C ALA A 93 -5.36 -6.75 -6.21
N LEU A 94 -4.62 -6.20 -7.20
CA LEU A 94 -4.85 -6.51 -8.62
C LEU A 94 -4.50 -7.95 -8.97
N GLU A 95 -3.43 -8.50 -8.40
CA GLU A 95 -3.06 -9.91 -8.57
C GLU A 95 -4.12 -10.86 -7.97
N LEU A 96 -4.61 -10.56 -6.77
CA LEU A 96 -5.71 -11.30 -6.15
C LEU A 96 -6.99 -11.26 -7.00
N ALA A 97 -7.26 -10.15 -7.70
CA ALA A 97 -8.36 -10.07 -8.66
C ALA A 97 -8.12 -10.98 -9.86
N ALA A 98 -6.90 -11.01 -10.42
CA ALA A 98 -6.55 -11.91 -11.51
C ALA A 98 -6.69 -13.40 -11.12
N MET A 99 -6.45 -13.73 -9.84
CA MET A 99 -6.67 -15.06 -9.27
C MET A 99 -8.16 -15.34 -8.95
N ASN A 100 -9.07 -14.39 -9.21
CA ASN A 100 -10.49 -14.47 -8.84
C ASN A 100 -10.75 -14.67 -7.33
N ALA A 101 -9.80 -14.24 -6.49
CA ALA A 101 -9.83 -14.42 -5.05
C ALA A 101 -10.58 -13.31 -4.30
N VAL A 102 -11.05 -12.27 -5.00
CA VAL A 102 -11.67 -11.07 -4.43
C VAL A 102 -12.96 -10.70 -5.13
N ARG A 103 -13.83 -9.94 -4.45
CA ARG A 103 -15.11 -9.44 -4.99
C ARG A 103 -14.94 -8.12 -5.74
N SER A 104 -14.15 -7.21 -5.21
CA SER A 104 -13.78 -5.95 -5.85
C SER A 104 -12.41 -5.49 -5.40
N VAL A 105 -11.81 -4.60 -6.16
CA VAL A 105 -10.50 -4.02 -5.83
C VAL A 105 -10.53 -2.50 -5.89
N THR A 106 -9.96 -1.86 -4.85
CA THR A 106 -9.65 -0.42 -4.87
C THR A 106 -8.16 -0.20 -4.62
N THR A 107 -7.48 0.43 -5.55
CA THR A 107 -6.04 0.67 -5.44
C THR A 107 -5.71 2.16 -5.33
N LEU A 108 -4.73 2.46 -4.48
CA LEU A 108 -4.17 3.80 -4.30
C LEU A 108 -2.73 3.80 -4.82
N SER A 109 -2.49 4.47 -5.95
CA SER A 109 -1.17 4.54 -6.60
C SER A 109 -0.47 3.16 -6.70
N PRO A 110 -1.08 2.15 -7.35
CA PRO A 110 -0.54 0.79 -7.37
C PRO A 110 0.80 0.68 -8.09
N ALA A 111 1.69 -0.18 -7.58
CA ALA A 111 2.95 -0.51 -8.24
C ALA A 111 2.72 -1.39 -9.49
N GLY A 112 3.68 -1.36 -10.44
CA GLY A 112 3.64 -2.25 -11.62
C GLY A 112 3.33 -1.55 -12.94
N PHE A 113 3.14 -0.23 -12.97
CA PHE A 113 2.80 0.52 -14.19
C PHE A 113 3.98 1.37 -14.71
N TRP A 114 5.21 0.92 -14.50
CA TRP A 114 6.40 1.57 -15.04
C TRP A 114 6.46 1.54 -16.57
N ARG A 115 7.03 2.58 -17.16
CA ARG A 115 7.22 2.69 -18.61
C ARG A 115 8.42 1.87 -19.07
N ALA A 116 9.47 1.86 -18.26
CA ALA A 116 10.74 1.21 -18.57
C ALA A 116 11.54 0.93 -17.29
N ASN A 117 12.63 0.19 -17.42
CA ASN A 117 13.49 -0.18 -16.29
C ASN A 117 13.99 1.03 -15.48
N TRP A 118 14.15 2.20 -16.11
CA TRP A 118 14.60 3.41 -15.42
C TRP A 118 13.54 3.98 -14.47
N ASP A 119 12.23 3.80 -14.71
CA ASP A 119 11.17 4.19 -13.79
C ASP A 119 11.30 3.41 -12.47
N PHE A 120 11.56 2.12 -12.61
CA PHE A 120 11.79 1.25 -11.47
C PHE A 120 13.12 1.57 -10.77
N ALA A 121 14.16 1.90 -11.54
CA ALA A 121 15.44 2.37 -11.01
C ALA A 121 15.28 3.67 -10.22
N TYR A 122 14.44 4.60 -10.69
CA TYR A 122 14.08 5.82 -9.96
C TYR A 122 13.46 5.50 -8.61
N THR A 123 12.42 4.65 -8.56
CA THR A 123 11.77 4.24 -7.31
C THR A 123 12.77 3.62 -6.33
N ARG A 124 13.66 2.76 -6.82
CA ARG A 124 14.75 2.17 -6.01
C ARG A 124 15.71 3.22 -5.47
N ALA A 125 16.06 4.21 -6.28
CA ALA A 125 16.94 5.31 -5.87
C ALA A 125 16.29 6.17 -4.76
N VAL A 126 14.99 6.47 -4.88
CA VAL A 126 14.24 7.19 -3.84
C VAL A 126 14.26 6.40 -2.52
N PHE A 127 13.94 5.10 -2.52
CA PHE A 127 14.04 4.27 -1.31
C PHE A 127 15.46 4.19 -0.75
N GLY A 128 16.47 4.09 -1.61
CA GLY A 128 17.88 4.09 -1.21
C GLY A 128 18.28 5.39 -0.52
N THR A 129 17.85 6.54 -1.07
CA THR A 129 18.07 7.87 -0.47
C THR A 129 17.36 7.99 0.87
N MET A 130 16.08 7.60 0.96
CA MET A 130 15.33 7.57 2.23
C MET A 130 16.07 6.72 3.27
N ARG A 131 16.57 5.54 2.88
CA ARG A 131 17.35 4.66 3.79
C ARG A 131 18.65 5.30 4.25
N GLY A 132 19.38 5.95 3.34
CA GLY A 132 20.62 6.67 3.66
C GLY A 132 20.37 7.80 4.65
N VAL A 133 19.40 8.65 4.37
CA VAL A 133 18.98 9.77 5.24
C VAL A 133 18.51 9.26 6.61
N SER A 134 17.64 8.26 6.63
CA SER A 134 17.10 7.71 7.88
C SER A 134 18.19 7.09 8.76
N ARG A 135 19.20 6.42 8.19
CA ARG A 135 20.33 5.89 8.95
C ARG A 135 21.24 6.99 9.50
N ALA A 136 21.52 8.00 8.69
CA ALA A 136 22.35 9.13 9.12
C ALA A 136 21.71 9.94 10.26
N LEU A 137 20.40 10.03 10.28
CA LEU A 137 19.62 10.78 11.25
C LEU A 137 19.07 9.92 12.42
N GLU A 138 19.31 8.61 12.41
CA GLU A 138 18.72 7.66 13.36
C GLU A 138 18.81 8.11 14.84
N PRO A 139 19.95 8.60 15.36
CA PRO A 139 20.04 9.03 16.76
C PRO A 139 19.19 10.28 17.07
N ALA A 140 18.89 11.11 16.06
CA ALA A 140 18.13 12.34 16.21
C ALA A 140 16.64 12.17 15.87
N LEU A 141 16.27 11.08 15.19
CA LEU A 141 14.94 10.84 14.65
C LEU A 141 13.80 11.00 15.67
N PRO A 142 13.88 10.43 16.90
CA PRO A 142 12.83 10.60 17.89
C PRO A 142 12.52 12.07 18.22
N ARG A 143 13.53 12.96 18.06
CA ARG A 143 13.33 14.40 18.23
C ARG A 143 12.88 15.07 16.93
N LEU A 144 13.45 14.68 15.79
CA LEU A 144 13.16 15.28 14.49
C LEU A 144 11.70 15.11 14.07
N VAL A 145 11.07 13.97 14.35
CA VAL A 145 9.67 13.74 13.99
C VAL A 145 8.68 14.65 14.70
N HIS A 146 9.05 15.21 15.85
CA HIS A 146 8.23 16.21 16.54
C HIS A 146 8.26 17.60 15.88
N HIS A 147 9.25 17.86 15.00
CA HIS A 147 9.35 19.10 14.25
C HIS A 147 8.81 18.95 12.84
N THR A 148 8.03 19.94 12.36
CA THR A 148 7.46 19.94 11.00
C THR A 148 8.53 19.82 9.92
N ALA A 149 9.66 20.53 10.09
CA ALA A 149 10.80 20.45 9.16
C ALA A 149 11.43 19.03 9.14
N GLY A 150 11.51 18.36 10.29
CA GLY A 150 12.02 16.99 10.39
C GLY A 150 11.11 16.01 9.65
N ARG A 151 9.79 16.10 9.85
CA ARG A 151 8.83 15.29 9.08
C ARG A 151 8.89 15.61 7.59
N GLY A 152 9.05 16.89 7.22
CA GLY A 152 9.28 17.31 5.83
C GLY A 152 10.47 16.60 5.20
N LEU A 153 11.62 16.60 5.89
CA LEU A 153 12.83 15.92 5.40
C LEU A 153 12.65 14.41 5.21
N MET A 154 11.91 13.75 6.11
CA MET A 154 11.77 12.30 6.14
C MET A 154 10.70 11.77 5.18
N TYR A 155 9.60 12.51 5.01
CA TYR A 155 8.37 11.97 4.40
C TYR A 155 7.93 12.69 3.12
N ALA A 156 8.58 13.79 2.69
CA ALA A 156 8.17 14.56 1.50
C ALA A 156 8.16 13.75 0.19
N ALA A 157 8.90 12.64 0.12
CA ALA A 157 8.87 11.76 -1.05
C ALA A 157 7.59 10.90 -1.16
N ILE A 158 6.89 10.69 -0.04
CA ILE A 158 5.75 9.77 0.02
C ILE A 158 4.45 10.44 0.43
N VAL A 159 4.51 11.57 1.16
CA VAL A 159 3.34 12.32 1.64
C VAL A 159 3.41 13.75 1.12
N ALA A 160 2.33 14.27 0.60
CA ALA A 160 2.30 15.65 0.07
C ALA A 160 2.26 16.70 1.17
N ARG A 161 1.77 16.34 2.37
CA ARG A 161 1.63 17.22 3.52
C ARG A 161 2.34 16.66 4.77
N PRO A 162 3.65 16.42 4.74
CA PRO A 162 4.37 15.75 5.83
C PRO A 162 4.33 16.51 7.16
N SER A 163 4.08 17.82 7.14
CA SER A 163 3.91 18.64 8.35
C SER A 163 2.66 18.26 9.16
N GLN A 164 1.66 17.62 8.52
CA GLN A 164 0.40 17.21 9.14
C GLN A 164 0.46 15.78 9.72
N LEU A 165 1.51 15.02 9.44
CA LEU A 165 1.68 13.69 10.03
C LEU A 165 1.73 13.78 11.56
N ASP A 166 1.03 12.87 12.22
CA ASP A 166 1.17 12.67 13.66
C ASP A 166 2.61 12.22 13.98
N PRO A 167 3.29 12.83 14.98
CA PRO A 167 4.67 12.48 15.31
C PRO A 167 4.85 11.03 15.76
N THR A 168 3.86 10.46 16.47
CA THR A 168 3.90 9.07 16.94
C THR A 168 3.75 8.11 15.76
N GLN A 169 2.83 8.41 14.84
CA GLN A 169 2.69 7.65 13.60
C GLN A 169 3.97 7.72 12.78
N ALA A 170 4.54 8.91 12.58
CA ALA A 170 5.78 9.11 11.85
C ALA A 170 6.94 8.29 12.44
N LEU A 171 7.11 8.28 13.77
CA LEU A 171 8.12 7.46 14.41
C LEU A 171 7.88 5.95 14.17
N GLY A 172 6.64 5.50 14.31
CA GLY A 172 6.27 4.11 14.06
C GLY A 172 6.48 3.69 12.60
N ASP A 173 6.24 4.58 11.63
CA ASP A 173 6.47 4.32 10.21
C ASP A 173 7.97 4.23 9.89
N TYR A 174 8.80 5.01 10.59
CA TYR A 174 10.25 4.86 10.51
C TYR A 174 10.73 3.50 11.03
N GLU A 175 10.22 3.03 12.17
CA GLU A 175 10.56 1.70 12.69
C GLU A 175 10.10 0.59 11.75
N ALA A 176 8.89 0.71 11.18
CA ALA A 176 8.39 -0.21 10.16
C ALA A 176 9.29 -0.25 8.93
N PHE A 177 9.77 0.91 8.46
CA PHE A 177 10.72 1.01 7.36
C PHE A 177 12.04 0.26 7.65
N LYS A 178 12.53 0.31 8.89
CA LYS A 178 13.73 -0.45 9.30
C LYS A 178 13.50 -1.95 9.28
N ILE A 179 12.38 -2.39 9.88
CA ILE A 179 11.99 -3.81 9.99
C ILE A 179 11.81 -4.41 8.60
N ALA A 180 11.10 -3.72 7.70
CA ALA A 180 10.78 -4.22 6.38
C ALA A 180 11.93 -4.17 5.36
N TRP A 181 13.07 -3.57 5.68
CA TRP A 181 14.16 -3.40 4.74
C TRP A 181 14.71 -4.71 4.12
N PRO A 182 14.84 -5.83 4.85
CA PRO A 182 15.20 -7.12 4.26
C PRO A 182 14.18 -7.59 3.20
N SER A 183 12.89 -7.51 3.50
CA SER A 183 11.80 -7.90 2.58
C SER A 183 11.72 -6.97 1.36
N TYR A 184 11.91 -5.64 1.56
CA TYR A 184 12.05 -4.69 0.47
C TYR A 184 13.10 -5.15 -0.55
N LYS A 185 14.29 -5.59 -0.11
CA LYS A 185 15.35 -6.03 -1.02
C LYS A 185 14.97 -7.27 -1.84
N LEU A 186 14.14 -8.15 -1.32
CA LEU A 186 13.61 -9.30 -2.05
C LEU A 186 12.60 -8.84 -3.10
N ILE A 187 11.60 -8.08 -2.68
CA ILE A 187 10.50 -7.58 -3.53
C ILE A 187 11.04 -6.76 -4.71
N VAL A 188 12.00 -5.85 -4.49
CA VAL A 188 12.52 -5.00 -5.56
C VAL A 188 13.46 -5.72 -6.54
N ARG A 189 13.90 -6.93 -6.25
CA ARG A 189 14.64 -7.74 -7.24
C ARG A 189 13.71 -8.25 -8.34
N GLU A 190 12.44 -8.41 -8.03
CA GLU A 190 11.43 -9.02 -8.90
C GLU A 190 10.67 -8.01 -9.76
N GLY A 191 10.75 -6.75 -9.50
CA GLY A 191 10.15 -5.55 -10.09
C GLY A 191 9.48 -5.63 -11.47
N THR A 192 8.63 -6.64 -11.67
CA THR A 192 7.93 -6.87 -12.94
C THR A 192 6.74 -5.93 -13.12
N PRO A 193 6.46 -5.45 -14.35
CA PRO A 193 5.20 -4.78 -14.64
C PRO A 193 3.99 -5.66 -14.35
N PHE A 194 2.85 -5.03 -14.05
CA PHE A 194 1.56 -5.73 -14.02
C PHE A 194 1.15 -6.09 -15.45
N ALA A 195 0.84 -7.37 -15.68
CA ALA A 195 0.49 -7.89 -16.99
C ALA A 195 -0.68 -8.91 -16.95
N GLU A 196 -1.25 -9.16 -15.77
CA GLU A 196 -2.30 -10.15 -15.59
C GLU A 196 -3.64 -9.69 -16.18
N GLN A 197 -4.45 -10.65 -16.62
CA GLN A 197 -5.83 -10.42 -17.03
C GLN A 197 -6.75 -10.59 -15.83
N ILE A 198 -7.61 -9.61 -15.60
CA ILE A 198 -8.60 -9.65 -14.52
C ILE A 198 -9.97 -9.99 -15.13
N PRO A 199 -10.76 -10.88 -14.51
CA PRO A 199 -12.14 -11.14 -14.92
C PRO A 199 -12.98 -9.86 -14.99
N ASP A 200 -13.78 -9.70 -16.05
CA ASP A 200 -14.56 -8.49 -16.31
C ASP A 200 -15.67 -8.23 -15.26
N ASP A 201 -16.07 -9.26 -14.52
CA ASP A 201 -17.09 -9.19 -13.47
C ASP A 201 -16.56 -8.65 -12.14
N ILE A 202 -15.24 -8.45 -12.01
CA ILE A 202 -14.62 -7.88 -10.79
C ILE A 202 -14.48 -6.36 -10.94
N PRO A 203 -15.24 -5.55 -10.18
CA PRO A 203 -15.11 -4.10 -10.22
C PRO A 203 -13.72 -3.64 -9.71
N ILE A 204 -13.05 -2.82 -10.54
CA ILE A 204 -11.73 -2.27 -10.21
C ILE A 204 -11.81 -0.75 -10.14
N THR A 205 -11.35 -0.17 -9.04
CA THR A 205 -11.12 1.27 -8.90
C THR A 205 -9.62 1.55 -8.72
N ILE A 206 -9.07 2.44 -9.52
CA ILE A 206 -7.66 2.86 -9.45
C ILE A 206 -7.63 4.37 -9.18
N ALA A 207 -7.23 4.77 -7.98
CA ALA A 207 -7.07 6.16 -7.59
C ALA A 207 -5.59 6.52 -7.49
N TRP A 208 -5.21 7.71 -7.96
CA TRP A 208 -3.81 8.12 -8.01
C TRP A 208 -3.60 9.52 -7.44
N GLY A 209 -2.63 9.67 -6.52
CA GLY A 209 -2.25 10.96 -5.96
C GLY A 209 -1.67 11.91 -7.02
N THR A 210 -2.20 13.14 -7.11
CA THR A 210 -1.71 14.13 -8.11
C THR A 210 -0.32 14.66 -7.79
N LYS A 211 0.14 14.50 -6.54
CA LYS A 211 1.48 14.90 -6.07
C LYS A 211 2.36 13.69 -5.72
N ASP A 212 2.02 12.50 -6.25
CA ASP A 212 2.81 11.29 -6.02
C ASP A 212 4.21 11.44 -6.64
N ALA A 213 5.22 11.59 -5.76
CA ALA A 213 6.63 11.69 -6.17
C ALA A 213 7.33 10.33 -6.19
N MET A 214 6.75 9.28 -5.59
CA MET A 214 7.30 7.92 -5.59
C MET A 214 6.94 7.17 -6.88
N LEU A 215 5.66 7.16 -7.23
CA LEU A 215 5.11 6.64 -8.48
C LEU A 215 4.41 7.78 -9.24
N PRO A 216 5.16 8.53 -10.07
CA PRO A 216 4.65 9.76 -10.68
C PRO A 216 3.34 9.58 -11.46
N PRO A 217 2.45 10.59 -11.49
CA PRO A 217 1.08 10.48 -12.03
C PRO A 217 0.97 10.08 -13.51
N TYR A 218 2.06 10.16 -14.30
CA TYR A 218 2.02 9.61 -15.67
C TYR A 218 1.83 8.09 -15.68
N GLN A 219 2.16 7.38 -14.58
CA GLN A 219 1.91 5.94 -14.43
C GLN A 219 0.41 5.64 -14.34
N ALA A 220 -0.42 6.56 -13.81
CA ALA A 220 -1.88 6.45 -13.85
C ALA A 220 -2.42 6.34 -15.30
N LYS A 221 -1.81 7.08 -16.25
CA LYS A 221 -2.17 6.97 -17.68
C LYS A 221 -1.83 5.60 -18.26
N ARG A 222 -0.80 4.94 -17.72
CA ARG A 222 -0.42 3.58 -18.12
C ARG A 222 -1.36 2.54 -17.51
N ALA A 223 -1.71 2.71 -16.22
CA ALA A 223 -2.73 1.90 -15.58
C ALA A 223 -4.06 1.95 -16.35
N LYS A 224 -4.46 3.16 -16.80
CA LYS A 224 -5.67 3.32 -17.63
C LYS A 224 -5.60 2.59 -18.97
N ARG A 225 -4.42 2.48 -19.57
CA ARG A 225 -4.25 1.73 -20.83
C ARG A 225 -4.24 0.23 -20.60
N ALA A 226 -3.65 -0.23 -19.48
CA ALA A 226 -3.59 -1.64 -19.13
C ALA A 226 -4.94 -2.18 -18.64
N LEU A 227 -5.70 -1.37 -17.92
CA LEU A 227 -7.01 -1.73 -17.33
C LEU A 227 -8.06 -0.70 -17.75
N PRO A 228 -8.49 -0.67 -19.03
CA PRO A 228 -9.39 0.37 -19.54
C PRO A 228 -10.79 0.31 -18.93
N ASN A 229 -11.25 -0.86 -18.49
CA ASN A 229 -12.56 -1.08 -17.87
C ASN A 229 -12.59 -0.67 -16.39
N ALA A 230 -11.43 -0.41 -15.76
CA ALA A 230 -11.38 0.07 -14.39
C ALA A 230 -11.87 1.52 -14.27
N ARG A 231 -12.46 1.85 -13.13
CA ARG A 231 -12.78 3.23 -12.75
C ARG A 231 -11.48 3.94 -12.35
N HIS A 232 -11.07 4.98 -13.09
CA HIS A 232 -9.84 5.74 -12.83
C HIS A 232 -10.16 7.08 -12.20
N LEU A 233 -9.55 7.34 -11.03
CA LEU A 233 -9.75 8.54 -10.23
C LEU A 233 -8.42 9.26 -9.97
N SER A 234 -8.47 10.58 -9.88
CA SER A 234 -7.38 11.38 -9.33
C SER A 234 -7.68 11.71 -7.87
N LEU A 235 -6.64 11.75 -7.03
CA LEU A 235 -6.69 12.24 -5.65
C LEU A 235 -5.99 13.61 -5.57
N PRO A 236 -6.72 14.71 -5.73
CA PRO A 236 -6.14 16.05 -5.76
C PRO A 236 -5.39 16.37 -4.47
N GLY A 237 -4.16 16.87 -4.61
CA GLY A 237 -3.35 17.29 -3.47
C GLY A 237 -2.68 16.17 -2.66
N CYS A 238 -2.92 14.90 -3.01
CA CYS A 238 -2.35 13.74 -2.32
C CYS A 238 -1.04 13.27 -2.96
N GLY A 239 -0.13 12.78 -2.11
CA GLY A 239 1.10 12.09 -2.47
C GLY A 239 0.91 10.59 -2.68
N HIS A 240 2.00 9.83 -2.43
CA HIS A 240 2.02 8.37 -2.60
C HIS A 240 1.24 7.62 -1.51
N VAL A 241 1.21 8.15 -0.29
CA VAL A 241 0.46 7.62 0.85
C VAL A 241 -0.73 8.56 1.15
N PRO A 242 -1.79 8.52 0.33
CA PRO A 242 -2.85 9.51 0.34
C PRO A 242 -3.71 9.45 1.61
N MET A 243 -3.72 8.33 2.34
CA MET A 243 -4.44 8.17 3.60
C MET A 243 -4.01 9.20 4.64
N SER A 244 -2.74 9.61 4.61
CA SER A 244 -2.19 10.62 5.51
C SER A 244 -2.41 12.06 5.00
N ASP A 245 -2.65 12.24 3.70
CA ASP A 245 -2.84 13.57 3.10
C ASP A 245 -4.29 14.03 3.14
N ASP A 246 -5.23 13.14 2.79
CA ASP A 246 -6.66 13.42 2.77
C ASP A 246 -7.47 12.16 3.11
N PRO A 247 -7.61 11.85 4.42
CA PRO A 247 -8.34 10.66 4.88
C PRO A 247 -9.78 10.61 4.39
N ALA A 248 -10.48 11.76 4.34
CA ALA A 248 -11.88 11.80 3.93
C ALA A 248 -12.05 11.43 2.45
N GLN A 249 -11.20 11.99 1.57
CA GLN A 249 -11.20 11.66 0.16
C GLN A 249 -10.88 10.18 -0.07
N VAL A 250 -9.90 9.63 0.65
CA VAL A 250 -9.54 8.21 0.55
C VAL A 250 -10.66 7.31 1.05
N ALA A 251 -11.25 7.60 2.21
CA ALA A 251 -12.34 6.81 2.75
C ALA A 251 -13.55 6.77 1.79
N ALA A 252 -13.92 7.89 1.19
CA ALA A 252 -14.99 7.93 0.19
C ALA A 252 -14.71 7.01 -0.99
N VAL A 253 -13.49 7.04 -1.55
CA VAL A 253 -13.08 6.17 -2.66
C VAL A 253 -13.11 4.68 -2.26
N LEU A 254 -12.66 4.34 -1.05
CA LEU A 254 -12.67 2.96 -0.53
C LEU A 254 -14.11 2.44 -0.33
N LEU A 255 -14.99 3.25 0.25
CA LEU A 255 -16.39 2.90 0.47
C LEU A 255 -17.14 2.71 -0.85
N GLU A 256 -16.97 3.63 -1.81
CA GLU A 256 -17.57 3.51 -3.15
C GLU A 256 -17.04 2.27 -3.90
N GLY A 257 -15.74 2.01 -3.86
CA GLY A 257 -15.12 0.88 -4.54
C GLY A 257 -15.46 -0.49 -3.93
N SER A 258 -16.03 -0.50 -2.71
CA SER A 258 -16.49 -1.70 -2.00
C SER A 258 -18.01 -1.75 -1.82
N ALA A 259 -18.79 -0.98 -2.60
CA ALA A 259 -20.24 -0.90 -2.43
C ALA A 259 -21.04 -2.01 -3.18
N GLY A 260 -20.37 -2.90 -3.93
CA GLY A 260 -20.97 -3.95 -4.75
C GLY A 260 -21.09 -5.30 -4.06
#